data_e53f196b7dd86747f93d848e89c46c4c
#
_entry.id   e53f196b7dd86747f93d848e89c46c4c
#
_cell.length_a   1.000
_cell.length_b   1.000
_cell.length_c   1.000
_cell.angle_alpha   90.00
_cell.angle_beta   90.00
_cell.angle_gamma   90.00
#
_symmetry.space_group_name_H-M   'P 1'
#
loop_
_entity.id
_entity.type
_entity.pdbx_description
1 polymer ?
#
loop_
_entity_poly.entity_id
_entity_poly.type
_entity_poly.pdbx_seq_one_letter_code
_entity_poly.pdbx_strand_id
1 'polypeptide(L)'
;NQTMLFSATLEGQAIKDFAERLLKEPEEVSADPSTRERKKIHQWYYRADNVKHKTALLVHLLKQPDVSRSIVFVRKRERVHELAAWLREVGLNSCYLEGEMVQAKRNEAIKRLSDGRVNILIATDVAARGIDIPDVSHVFNFDLPRGGDTYLHRIGRTGRAGRKGTAISLVEAHDHLL
;
A
#
# COMPACT_ATOMS: atom_id res chain seq x y z
N ASN A 1 -6.31 -17.12 4.42
CA ASN A 1 -5.47 -15.90 4.41
C ASN A 1 -5.86 -14.93 5.52
N GLN A 2 -7.16 -14.64 5.66
CA GLN A 2 -7.65 -13.78 6.73
C GLN A 2 -7.35 -14.36 8.11
N THR A 3 -7.53 -15.67 8.24
CA THR A 3 -7.25 -16.37 9.49
C THR A 3 -5.78 -16.24 9.88
N MET A 4 -4.89 -16.35 8.91
CA MET A 4 -3.45 -16.16 9.13
C MET A 4 -3.12 -14.76 9.63
N LEU A 5 -3.76 -13.75 9.06
CA LEU A 5 -3.59 -12.37 9.50
C LEU A 5 -4.00 -12.19 10.94
N PHE A 6 -5.15 -12.73 11.30
CA PHE A 6 -5.64 -12.64 12.67
C PHE A 6 -4.72 -13.32 13.65
N SER A 7 -4.19 -14.49 13.30
CA SER A 7 -3.22 -15.18 14.16
C SER A 7 -1.98 -14.33 14.40
N ALA A 8 -1.46 -13.73 13.35
CA ALA A 8 -0.29 -12.87 13.46
C ALA A 8 -0.57 -11.65 14.33
N THR A 9 -1.77 -11.09 14.25
CA THR A 9 -2.14 -9.89 15.01
C THR A 9 -2.43 -10.20 16.47
N LEU A 10 -2.97 -11.37 16.76
CA LEU A 10 -3.27 -11.75 18.14
C LEU A 10 -2.03 -11.91 19.00
N GLU A 11 -0.91 -12.22 18.42
CA GLU A 11 0.36 -12.33 19.13
C GLU A 11 0.98 -10.96 19.45
N GLY A 12 0.49 -9.90 18.84
CA GLY A 12 1.07 -8.59 19.01
C GLY A 12 0.04 -7.54 19.40
N GLN A 13 -0.26 -7.44 20.70
CA GLN A 13 -1.19 -6.42 21.18
C GLN A 13 -0.74 -5.01 20.78
N ALA A 14 0.57 -4.76 20.80
CA ALA A 14 1.12 -3.46 20.41
C ALA A 14 0.86 -3.13 18.94
N ILE A 15 0.93 -4.14 18.06
CA ILE A 15 0.64 -3.97 16.63
C ILE A 15 -0.83 -3.64 16.43
N LYS A 16 -1.69 -4.34 17.16
CA LYS A 16 -3.13 -4.09 17.11
C LYS A 16 -3.45 -2.67 17.58
N ASP A 17 -2.84 -2.24 18.70
CA ASP A 17 -3.04 -0.90 19.23
C ASP A 17 -2.56 0.17 18.26
N PHE A 18 -1.43 -0.07 17.59
CA PHE A 18 -0.92 0.83 16.57
C PHE A 18 -1.89 0.95 15.40
N ALA A 19 -2.40 -0.18 14.90
CA ALA A 19 -3.37 -0.18 13.82
C ALA A 19 -4.66 0.54 14.22
N GLU A 20 -5.14 0.32 15.44
CA GLU A 20 -6.32 1.00 15.95
C GLU A 20 -6.13 2.50 16.04
N ARG A 21 -4.94 2.96 16.45
CA ARG A 21 -4.63 4.39 16.49
C ARG A 21 -4.66 5.01 15.10
N LEU A 22 -4.11 4.33 14.12
CA LEU A 22 -4.15 4.79 12.74
C LEU A 22 -5.59 4.89 12.22
N LEU A 23 -6.45 3.97 12.66
CA LEU A 23 -7.85 3.95 12.25
C LEU A 23 -8.71 4.95 13.03
N LYS A 24 -8.33 5.32 14.24
CA LYS A 24 -9.08 6.29 15.05
C LYS A 24 -8.96 7.72 14.54
N GLU A 25 -7.79 8.10 14.04
CA GLU A 25 -7.61 9.44 13.46
C GLU A 25 -8.63 9.76 12.36
N PRO A 26 -9.00 8.80 11.49
CA PRO A 26 -10.06 9.02 10.51
C PRO A 26 -11.42 9.34 11.12
N GLU A 27 -11.71 8.86 12.32
CA GLU A 27 -12.98 9.15 12.98
C GLU A 27 -13.11 10.63 13.34
N GLU A 28 -12.01 11.27 13.67
CA GLU A 28 -11.97 12.71 13.92
C GLU A 28 -12.22 13.51 12.64
N VAL A 29 -11.90 12.92 11.49
CA VAL A 29 -12.14 13.48 10.17
C VAL A 29 -13.45 12.98 9.59
N SER A 30 -14.31 12.40 10.43
CA SER A 30 -15.54 11.73 10.01
C SER A 30 -16.58 12.66 9.37
N ALA A 31 -16.41 13.96 9.47
CA ALA A 31 -17.22 14.91 8.75
C ALA A 31 -16.92 14.93 7.24
N ASP A 32 -15.81 14.32 6.80
CA ASP A 32 -15.42 14.24 5.41
C ASP A 32 -16.23 13.16 4.69
N PRO A 33 -16.87 13.47 3.54
CA PRO A 33 -17.62 12.47 2.76
C PRO A 33 -16.82 11.22 2.41
N SER A 34 -15.50 11.33 2.32
CA SER A 34 -14.63 10.19 2.05
C SER A 34 -14.69 9.11 3.13
N THR A 35 -15.19 9.40 4.32
CA THR A 35 -15.34 8.44 5.41
C THR A 35 -16.24 7.27 5.01
N ARG A 36 -17.31 7.53 4.26
CA ARG A 36 -18.20 6.47 3.76
C ARG A 36 -17.49 5.56 2.79
N GLU A 37 -16.63 6.11 1.95
CA GLU A 37 -15.86 5.35 0.98
C GLU A 37 -14.82 4.48 1.66
N ARG A 38 -14.19 4.98 2.73
CA ARG A 38 -13.19 4.24 3.48
C ARG A 38 -13.76 3.00 4.16
N LYS A 39 -15.03 3.00 4.54
CA LYS A 39 -15.71 1.83 5.15
C LYS A 39 -15.84 0.66 4.17
N LYS A 40 -15.66 0.91 2.88
CA LYS A 40 -15.69 -0.13 1.84
C LYS A 40 -14.32 -0.74 1.59
N ILE A 41 -13.28 -0.29 2.29
CA ILE A 41 -11.94 -0.79 2.14
C ILE A 41 -11.68 -1.82 3.23
N HIS A 42 -11.37 -3.05 2.82
CA HIS A 42 -10.92 -4.08 3.74
C HIS A 42 -9.48 -3.81 4.10
N GLN A 43 -9.20 -3.70 5.39
CA GLN A 43 -7.87 -3.34 5.88
C GLN A 43 -7.30 -4.51 6.66
N TRP A 44 -6.14 -4.97 6.22
CA TRP A 44 -5.45 -6.12 6.80
C TRP A 44 -4.00 -5.76 7.09
N TYR A 45 -3.36 -6.49 7.97
CA TYR A 45 -1.92 -6.37 8.12
C TYR A 45 -1.30 -7.74 8.39
N TYR A 46 -0.08 -7.90 7.87
CA TYR A 46 0.73 -9.10 8.05
C TYR A 46 1.98 -8.71 8.83
N ARG A 47 2.35 -9.54 9.76
CA ARG A 47 3.62 -9.37 10.47
C ARG A 47 4.74 -9.99 9.64
N ALA A 48 5.85 -9.27 9.51
CA ALA A 48 7.06 -9.73 8.84
C ALA A 48 8.24 -9.62 9.78
N ASP A 49 9.14 -10.59 9.72
CA ASP A 49 10.29 -10.62 10.62
C ASP A 49 11.38 -9.61 10.23
N ASN A 50 11.55 -9.40 8.94
CA ASN A 50 12.55 -8.51 8.39
C ASN A 50 12.18 -8.10 6.96
N VAL A 51 13.03 -7.28 6.33
CA VAL A 51 12.77 -6.79 4.97
C VAL A 51 12.71 -7.93 3.95
N LYS A 52 13.54 -8.93 4.10
CA LYS A 52 13.52 -10.09 3.20
C LYS A 52 12.20 -10.85 3.29
N HIS A 53 11.72 -11.10 4.49
CA HIS A 53 10.43 -11.74 4.72
C HIS A 53 9.29 -10.88 4.17
N LYS A 54 9.37 -9.58 4.41
CA LYS A 54 8.38 -8.61 3.93
C LYS A 54 8.30 -8.62 2.40
N THR A 55 9.44 -8.67 1.73
CA THR A 55 9.50 -8.72 0.26
C THR A 55 8.89 -10.02 -0.27
N ALA A 56 9.19 -11.14 0.38
CA ALA A 56 8.62 -12.44 -0.01
C ALA A 56 7.10 -12.46 0.17
N LEU A 57 6.60 -11.88 1.26
CA LEU A 57 5.16 -11.74 1.50
C LEU A 57 4.50 -10.90 0.41
N LEU A 58 5.11 -9.78 0.07
CA LEU A 58 4.59 -8.90 -0.98
C LEU A 58 4.49 -9.63 -2.31
N VAL A 59 5.52 -10.36 -2.70
CA VAL A 59 5.52 -11.13 -3.95
C VAL A 59 4.39 -12.16 -3.93
N HIS A 60 4.23 -12.88 -2.83
CA HIS A 60 3.17 -13.87 -2.68
C HIS A 60 1.79 -13.22 -2.83
N LEU A 61 1.58 -12.09 -2.18
CA LEU A 61 0.31 -11.38 -2.22
C LEU A 61 0.02 -10.79 -3.60
N LEU A 62 1.02 -10.24 -4.25
CA LEU A 62 0.87 -9.68 -5.59
C LEU A 62 0.47 -10.73 -6.64
N LYS A 63 0.82 -11.98 -6.41
CA LYS A 63 0.48 -13.08 -7.32
C LYS A 63 -0.90 -13.69 -7.07
N GLN A 64 -1.64 -13.21 -6.07
CA GLN A 64 -2.98 -13.72 -5.80
C GLN A 64 -3.98 -13.33 -6.91
N PRO A 65 -4.93 -14.21 -7.24
CA PRO A 65 -5.86 -13.97 -8.35
C PRO A 65 -6.74 -12.72 -8.21
N ASP A 66 -7.03 -12.31 -6.99
CA ASP A 66 -7.88 -11.15 -6.72
C ASP A 66 -7.13 -9.81 -6.83
N VAL A 67 -5.81 -9.85 -6.98
CA VAL A 67 -5.00 -8.65 -7.15
C VAL A 67 -4.91 -8.32 -8.64
N SER A 68 -5.69 -7.33 -9.08
CA SER A 68 -5.70 -6.92 -10.48
C SER A 68 -4.73 -5.78 -10.75
N ARG A 69 -4.91 -4.66 -10.07
CA ARG A 69 -4.04 -3.49 -10.16
C ARG A 69 -3.69 -3.08 -8.74
N SER A 70 -2.42 -2.83 -8.47
CA SER A 70 -1.98 -2.51 -7.12
C SER A 70 -0.99 -1.35 -7.09
N ILE A 71 -0.96 -0.67 -5.95
CA ILE A 71 0.05 0.32 -5.65
C ILE A 71 0.77 -0.12 -4.38
N VAL A 72 2.10 -0.05 -4.40
CA VAL A 72 2.96 -0.41 -3.28
C VAL A 72 3.65 0.84 -2.78
N PHE A 73 3.34 1.24 -1.56
CA PHE A 73 3.94 2.42 -0.95
C PHE A 73 5.17 2.07 -0.15
N VAL A 74 6.24 2.79 -0.41
CA VAL A 74 7.50 2.69 0.33
C VAL A 74 7.87 4.07 0.86
N ARG A 75 8.71 4.10 1.88
CA ARG A 75 9.08 5.35 2.54
C ARG A 75 10.18 6.10 1.79
N LYS A 76 11.17 5.37 1.29
CA LYS A 76 12.38 5.97 0.70
C LYS A 76 12.49 5.70 -0.79
N ARG A 77 13.03 6.68 -1.53
CA ARG A 77 13.27 6.56 -2.96
C ARG A 77 14.13 5.34 -3.32
N GLU A 78 15.16 5.07 -2.53
CA GLU A 78 16.06 3.93 -2.78
C GLU A 78 15.29 2.61 -2.75
N ARG A 79 14.32 2.50 -1.85
CA ARG A 79 13.49 1.31 -1.74
C ARG A 79 12.62 1.09 -2.99
N VAL A 80 12.21 2.18 -3.64
CA VAL A 80 11.45 2.09 -4.89
C VAL A 80 12.25 1.31 -5.94
N HIS A 81 13.50 1.69 -6.12
CA HIS A 81 14.34 1.05 -7.14
C HIS A 81 14.73 -0.38 -6.77
N GLU A 82 15.06 -0.62 -5.51
CA GLU A 82 15.37 -1.97 -5.02
C GLU A 82 14.19 -2.92 -5.24
N LEU A 83 13.00 -2.47 -4.88
CA LEU A 83 11.81 -3.29 -4.98
C LEU A 83 11.41 -3.54 -6.43
N ALA A 84 11.54 -2.53 -7.30
CA ALA A 84 11.28 -2.69 -8.73
C ALA A 84 12.20 -3.74 -9.35
N ALA A 85 13.49 -3.70 -8.99
CA ALA A 85 14.46 -4.68 -9.47
C ALA A 85 14.13 -6.09 -8.97
N TRP A 86 13.80 -6.20 -7.68
CA TRP A 86 13.43 -7.48 -7.08
C TRP A 86 12.20 -8.08 -7.75
N LEU A 87 11.15 -7.28 -7.97
CA LEU A 87 9.93 -7.75 -8.62
C LEU A 87 10.20 -8.22 -10.04
N ARG A 88 11.08 -7.53 -10.76
CA ARG A 88 11.46 -7.93 -12.11
C ARG A 88 12.12 -9.30 -12.12
N GLU A 89 12.99 -9.57 -11.15
CA GLU A 89 13.67 -10.87 -11.03
C GLU A 89 12.69 -12.03 -10.83
N VAL A 90 11.59 -11.80 -10.15
CA VAL A 90 10.57 -12.82 -9.91
C VAL A 90 9.46 -12.81 -10.96
N GLY A 91 9.64 -12.08 -12.05
CA GLY A 91 8.71 -12.07 -13.18
C GLY A 91 7.54 -11.12 -13.06
N LEU A 92 7.58 -10.16 -12.14
CA LEU A 92 6.52 -9.17 -11.96
C LEU A 92 6.98 -7.82 -12.50
N ASN A 93 6.32 -7.35 -13.56
CA ASN A 93 6.61 -6.04 -14.12
C ASN A 93 5.91 -4.94 -13.34
N SER A 94 6.65 -3.89 -13.04
CA SER A 94 6.12 -2.74 -12.32
C SER A 94 6.55 -1.44 -12.97
N CYS A 95 5.84 -0.37 -12.67
CA CYS A 95 6.28 0.99 -12.88
C CYS A 95 6.46 1.65 -11.52
N TYR A 96 7.06 2.84 -11.49
CA TYR A 96 7.29 3.51 -10.23
C TYR A 96 7.18 5.02 -10.34
N LEU A 97 6.93 5.65 -9.20
CA LEU A 97 6.95 7.10 -9.03
C LEU A 97 7.86 7.42 -7.86
N GLU A 98 8.85 8.30 -8.10
CA GLU A 98 9.69 8.82 -7.05
C GLU A 98 10.01 10.29 -7.30
N GLY A 99 10.52 11.00 -6.29
CA GLY A 99 10.54 12.46 -6.28
C GLY A 99 11.40 13.13 -7.34
N GLU A 100 12.42 12.45 -7.84
CA GLU A 100 13.35 13.04 -8.80
C GLU A 100 13.01 12.75 -10.26
N MET A 101 11.92 12.05 -10.51
CA MET A 101 11.50 11.78 -11.88
C MET A 101 10.99 13.05 -12.58
N VAL A 102 11.35 13.20 -13.84
CA VAL A 102 10.80 14.25 -14.68
C VAL A 102 9.33 13.96 -15.01
N GLN A 103 8.56 14.99 -15.27
CA GLN A 103 7.12 14.88 -15.46
C GLN A 103 6.73 13.91 -16.58
N ALA A 104 7.48 13.90 -17.67
CA ALA A 104 7.21 12.97 -18.78
C ALA A 104 7.29 11.51 -18.34
N LYS A 105 8.26 11.18 -17.49
CA LYS A 105 8.42 9.82 -16.95
C LYS A 105 7.28 9.46 -16.02
N ARG A 106 6.82 10.39 -15.19
CA ARG A 106 5.69 10.19 -14.30
C ARG A 106 4.43 9.91 -15.10
N ASN A 107 4.18 10.72 -16.13
CA ASN A 107 3.01 10.57 -16.98
C ASN A 107 3.03 9.21 -17.69
N GLU A 108 4.19 8.78 -18.15
CA GLU A 108 4.33 7.47 -18.80
C GLU A 108 4.04 6.33 -17.83
N ALA A 109 4.54 6.40 -16.61
CA ALA A 109 4.28 5.38 -15.59
C ALA A 109 2.78 5.24 -15.32
N ILE A 110 2.08 6.35 -15.14
CA ILE A 110 0.64 6.36 -14.90
C ILE A 110 -0.11 5.82 -16.11
N LYS A 111 0.29 6.18 -17.31
CA LYS A 111 -0.34 5.69 -18.53
C LYS A 111 -0.20 4.17 -18.66
N ARG A 112 0.98 3.63 -18.38
CA ARG A 112 1.22 2.18 -18.43
C ARG A 112 0.36 1.45 -17.41
N LEU A 113 0.18 2.03 -16.23
CA LEU A 113 -0.70 1.47 -15.21
C LEU A 113 -2.17 1.56 -15.64
N SER A 114 -2.59 2.69 -16.18
CA SER A 114 -3.97 2.92 -16.60
C SER A 114 -4.42 1.99 -17.73
N ASP A 115 -3.54 1.76 -18.71
CA ASP A 115 -3.90 0.93 -19.86
C ASP A 115 -3.56 -0.55 -19.66
N GLY A 116 -3.10 -0.92 -18.48
CA GLY A 116 -2.90 -2.33 -18.13
C GLY A 116 -1.59 -2.95 -18.61
N ARG A 117 -0.69 -2.17 -19.19
CA ARG A 117 0.63 -2.68 -19.59
C ARG A 117 1.44 -3.15 -18.39
N VAL A 118 1.27 -2.49 -17.26
CA VAL A 118 1.77 -2.95 -15.96
C VAL A 118 0.62 -2.89 -14.96
N ASN A 119 0.68 -3.75 -13.95
CA ASN A 119 -0.37 -3.83 -12.95
C ASN A 119 0.12 -3.44 -11.55
N ILE A 120 1.38 -3.08 -11.41
CA ILE A 120 1.99 -2.74 -10.13
C ILE A 120 2.66 -1.38 -10.24
N LEU A 121 2.31 -0.47 -9.33
CA LEU A 121 2.97 0.82 -9.19
C LEU A 121 3.65 0.84 -7.84
N ILE A 122 4.93 1.19 -7.81
CA ILE A 122 5.69 1.39 -6.57
C ILE A 122 5.89 2.89 -6.41
N ALA A 123 5.55 3.46 -5.26
CA ALA A 123 5.60 4.90 -5.08
C ALA A 123 5.99 5.31 -3.67
N THR A 124 6.60 6.48 -3.55
CA THR A 124 6.72 7.18 -2.28
C THR A 124 5.50 8.10 -2.11
N ASP A 125 5.21 8.48 -0.88
CA ASP A 125 4.08 9.38 -0.60
C ASP A 125 4.23 10.72 -1.30
N VAL A 126 5.43 11.28 -1.27
CA VAL A 126 5.71 12.59 -1.89
C VAL A 126 5.46 12.53 -3.39
N ALA A 127 5.93 11.49 -4.04
CA ALA A 127 5.80 11.35 -5.48
C ALA A 127 4.35 11.08 -5.92
N ALA A 128 3.58 10.39 -5.10
CA ALA A 128 2.18 10.08 -5.41
C ALA A 128 1.21 11.23 -5.12
N ARG A 129 1.64 12.19 -4.31
CA ARG A 129 0.78 13.30 -3.91
C ARG A 129 0.43 14.19 -5.12
N GLY A 130 -0.84 14.48 -5.25
CA GLY A 130 -1.33 15.34 -6.33
C GLY A 130 -1.37 14.68 -7.69
N ILE A 131 -1.06 13.40 -7.79
CA ILE A 131 -1.12 12.66 -9.04
C ILE A 131 -2.43 11.87 -9.10
N ASP A 132 -3.11 11.97 -10.22
CA ASP A 132 -4.33 11.21 -10.46
C ASP A 132 -3.96 9.78 -10.85
N ILE A 133 -4.01 8.90 -9.86
CA ILE A 133 -3.71 7.48 -10.04
C ILE A 133 -5.03 6.73 -10.24
N PRO A 134 -5.13 5.86 -11.26
CA PRO A 134 -6.36 5.09 -11.47
C PRO A 134 -6.68 4.22 -10.24
N ASP A 135 -7.96 3.91 -10.05
CA ASP A 135 -8.38 3.08 -8.93
C ASP A 135 -7.67 1.73 -8.98
N VAL A 136 -7.20 1.29 -7.82
CA VAL A 136 -6.51 0.01 -7.70
C VAL A 136 -7.33 -0.95 -6.85
N SER A 137 -7.18 -2.26 -7.10
CA SER A 137 -7.83 -3.27 -6.27
C SER A 137 -7.18 -3.35 -4.89
N HIS A 138 -5.86 -3.14 -4.84
CA HIS A 138 -5.08 -3.31 -3.61
C HIS A 138 -4.09 -2.18 -3.42
N VAL A 139 -3.99 -1.72 -2.18
CA VAL A 139 -2.90 -0.84 -1.72
C VAL A 139 -2.06 -1.66 -0.74
N PHE A 140 -0.76 -1.71 -0.99
CA PHE A 140 0.19 -2.37 -0.10
C PHE A 140 1.06 -1.31 0.57
N ASN A 141 1.04 -1.30 1.88
CA ASN A 141 1.96 -0.47 2.66
C ASN A 141 3.18 -1.32 3.00
N PHE A 142 4.15 -1.33 2.09
CA PHE A 142 5.40 -2.07 2.31
C PHE A 142 6.17 -1.49 3.49
N ASP A 143 6.22 -0.16 3.57
CA ASP A 143 6.67 0.57 4.74
C ASP A 143 5.48 1.29 5.34
N LEU A 144 5.32 1.25 6.66
CA LEU A 144 4.22 1.93 7.31
C LEU A 144 4.35 3.44 7.18
N PRO A 145 3.24 4.15 7.03
CA PRO A 145 3.25 5.61 7.01
C PRO A 145 3.57 6.14 8.42
N ARG A 146 4.02 7.39 8.48
CA ARG A 146 4.37 8.03 9.75
C ARG A 146 3.17 8.49 10.55
N GLY A 147 2.00 8.61 9.93
CA GLY A 147 0.81 9.06 10.62
C GLY A 147 -0.46 8.65 9.91
N GLY A 148 -1.59 8.91 10.56
CA GLY A 148 -2.90 8.52 10.09
C GLY A 148 -3.30 9.22 8.80
N ASP A 149 -2.96 10.49 8.64
CA ASP A 149 -3.28 11.23 7.42
C ASP A 149 -2.62 10.60 6.20
N THR A 150 -1.34 10.26 6.31
CA THR A 150 -0.63 9.59 5.23
C THR A 150 -1.24 8.22 4.94
N TYR A 151 -1.59 7.49 5.98
CA TYR A 151 -2.25 6.20 5.83
C TYR A 151 -3.54 6.33 5.02
N LEU A 152 -4.37 7.32 5.37
CA LEU A 152 -5.64 7.56 4.68
C LEU A 152 -5.44 7.95 3.22
N HIS A 153 -4.46 8.80 2.94
CA HIS A 153 -4.15 9.19 1.57
C HIS A 153 -3.71 7.99 0.74
N ARG A 154 -2.96 7.06 1.36
CA ARG A 154 -2.53 5.84 0.69
C ARG A 154 -3.72 4.93 0.37
N ILE A 155 -4.54 4.60 1.36
CA ILE A 155 -5.66 3.68 1.14
C ILE A 155 -6.76 4.28 0.28
N GLY A 156 -6.84 5.61 0.18
CA GLY A 156 -7.77 6.30 -0.69
C GLY A 156 -7.52 6.08 -2.18
N ARG A 157 -6.51 5.31 -2.55
CA ARG A 157 -6.27 4.91 -3.94
C ARG A 157 -7.07 3.68 -4.35
N THR A 158 -7.74 3.05 -3.40
CA THR A 158 -8.60 1.89 -3.65
C THR A 158 -10.01 2.15 -3.10
N GLY A 159 -10.98 1.35 -3.50
CA GLY A 159 -12.36 1.46 -3.00
C GLY A 159 -13.10 2.69 -3.48
N ARG A 160 -12.71 3.28 -4.58
CA ARG A 160 -13.35 4.48 -5.13
C ARG A 160 -14.63 4.15 -5.88
N ALA A 161 -15.51 5.15 -5.98
CA ALA A 161 -16.74 5.08 -6.77
C ALA A 161 -17.62 3.89 -6.40
N GLY A 162 -17.69 3.54 -5.13
CA GLY A 162 -18.50 2.44 -4.64
C GLY A 162 -17.90 1.06 -4.82
N ARG A 163 -16.71 0.95 -5.40
CA ARG A 163 -16.00 -0.33 -5.57
C ARG A 163 -15.40 -0.78 -4.25
N LYS A 164 -15.29 -2.09 -4.08
CA LYS A 164 -14.59 -2.67 -2.95
C LYS A 164 -13.09 -2.53 -3.17
N GLY A 165 -12.36 -2.26 -2.10
CA GLY A 165 -10.92 -2.16 -2.14
C GLY A 165 -10.28 -2.88 -0.97
N THR A 166 -9.00 -3.15 -1.07
CA THR A 166 -8.23 -3.82 -0.03
C THR A 166 -6.94 -3.07 0.22
N ALA A 167 -6.63 -2.85 1.48
CA ALA A 167 -5.36 -2.25 1.92
C ALA A 167 -4.66 -3.26 2.83
N ILE A 168 -3.41 -3.54 2.51
CA ILE A 168 -2.60 -4.51 3.26
C ILE A 168 -1.33 -3.82 3.72
N SER A 169 -1.07 -3.86 5.02
CA SER A 169 0.13 -3.30 5.62
C SER A 169 1.07 -4.44 6.04
N LEU A 170 2.35 -4.27 5.73
CA LEU A 170 3.39 -5.23 6.11
C LEU A 170 4.16 -4.63 7.29
N VAL A 171 4.05 -5.27 8.45
CA VAL A 171 4.48 -4.70 9.72
C VAL A 171 5.68 -5.48 10.26
N GLU A 172 6.80 -4.79 10.45
CA GLU A 172 7.96 -5.37 11.13
C GLU A 172 7.87 -5.10 12.63
N ALA A 173 8.60 -5.89 13.40
CA ALA A 173 8.55 -5.81 14.87
C ALA A 173 8.85 -4.41 15.41
N HIS A 174 9.76 -3.67 14.77
CA HIS A 174 10.10 -2.32 15.23
C HIS A 174 9.05 -1.25 14.89
N ASP A 175 8.14 -1.54 13.98
CA ASP A 175 7.12 -0.55 13.55
C ASP A 175 6.13 -0.21 14.65
N HIS A 176 5.86 -1.13 15.55
CA HIS A 176 4.89 -0.91 16.62
C HIS A 176 5.43 -0.09 17.79
N LEU A 177 6.69 0.27 17.73
CA LEU A 177 7.32 1.13 18.75
C LEU A 177 7.07 2.62 18.50
N LEU A 178 6.41 2.96 17.44
CA LEU A 178 6.12 4.34 17.06
C LEU A 178 5.07 4.98 17.94
#